data_6524c5ed974fa9a7ffcd84ae8f1bc5d2
#
_entry.id   6524c5ed974fa9a7ffcd84ae8f1bc5d2
#
_cell.length_a   1.000
_cell.length_b   1.000
_cell.length_c   1.000
_cell.angle_alpha   90.00
_cell.angle_beta   90.00
_cell.angle_gamma   90.00
#
_symmetry.space_group_name_H-M   'P 1'
#
loop_
_entity.id
_entity.type
_entity.pdbx_description
1 polymer ?
#
loop_
_entity_poly.entity_id
_entity_poly.type
_entity_poly.pdbx_seq_one_letter_code
_entity_poly.pdbx_strand_id
1 'polypeptide(L)'
;MAKQLWSQFQFIDYLNVKENEIRELPEGVSISTMCGKCRLGTKLYLDDIKQYLPLSSDDILTVKVNRDKLRTLIPPKIKKRRTKKKKSIKSNPFYNQITVVVRVFEGECTNLNDEKKINLKLFKNGSIQISGLKKLEYANRALNKLVYRLSQIKAKLNDSKIEEIKFVEDTNSLGIFD
;
A
#
# COMPACT_ATOMS: atom_id res chain seq x y z
N MET A 1 -1.34 -4.31 21.61
CA MET A 1 -0.89 -5.52 20.91
C MET A 1 -0.58 -5.31 19.42
N ALA A 2 -1.38 -4.61 18.63
CA ALA A 2 -1.09 -4.40 17.21
C ALA A 2 0.24 -3.66 16.91
N LYS A 3 0.64 -2.70 17.75
CA LYS A 3 1.89 -1.93 17.57
C LYS A 3 3.17 -2.79 17.68
N GLN A 4 3.16 -3.81 18.51
CA GLN A 4 4.32 -4.70 18.68
C GLN A 4 4.53 -5.65 17.48
N LEU A 5 3.45 -6.06 16.82
CA LEU A 5 3.52 -6.91 15.62
C LEU A 5 4.17 -6.21 14.42
N TRP A 6 3.98 -4.89 14.29
CA TRP A 6 4.59 -4.11 13.21
C TRP A 6 6.12 -4.01 13.32
N SER A 7 6.68 -4.02 14.52
CA SER A 7 8.12 -3.94 14.76
C SER A 7 8.86 -5.24 14.47
N GLN A 8 8.17 -6.38 14.42
CA GLN A 8 8.76 -7.68 14.15
C GLN A 8 9.03 -7.94 12.67
N PHE A 9 8.39 -7.21 11.77
CA PHE A 9 8.55 -7.33 10.32
C PHE A 9 9.48 -6.24 9.80
N GLN A 10 10.79 -6.39 10.00
CA GLN A 10 11.79 -5.58 9.32
C GLN A 10 12.17 -6.27 8.01
N PHE A 11 11.45 -5.96 6.93
CA PHE A 11 11.69 -6.56 5.62
C PHE A 11 12.76 -5.86 4.79
N ILE A 12 13.16 -4.66 5.19
CA ILE A 12 14.16 -3.88 4.48
C ILE A 12 15.14 -3.37 5.53
N ASP A 13 16.35 -3.88 5.49
CA ASP A 13 17.45 -3.41 6.34
C ASP A 13 18.10 -2.19 5.69
N TYR A 14 17.55 -1.01 5.96
CA TYR A 14 18.16 0.25 5.51
C TYR A 14 19.36 0.68 6.37
N LEU A 15 19.65 -0.01 7.45
CA LEU A 15 20.77 0.34 8.34
C LEU A 15 22.12 -0.08 7.76
N ASN A 16 22.11 -0.98 6.76
CA ASN A 16 23.32 -1.40 6.05
C ASN A 16 23.68 -0.55 4.83
N VAL A 17 22.91 0.49 4.53
CA VAL A 17 23.36 1.50 3.57
C VAL A 17 24.55 2.23 4.22
N LYS A 18 25.77 1.96 3.73
CA LYS A 18 26.98 2.62 4.24
C LYS A 18 26.79 4.12 4.11
N GLU A 19 26.95 4.84 5.21
CA GLU A 19 26.82 6.31 5.24
C GLU A 19 27.67 6.99 4.15
N ASN A 20 28.79 6.36 3.77
CA ASN A 20 29.69 6.82 2.72
C ASN A 20 29.11 6.78 1.29
N GLU A 21 27.99 6.10 1.08
CA GLU A 21 27.30 6.03 -0.22
C GLU A 21 26.20 7.09 -0.36
N ILE A 22 25.82 7.74 0.74
CA ILE A 22 24.87 8.84 0.73
C ILE A 22 25.62 10.11 0.33
N ARG A 23 25.57 10.46 -0.95
CA ARG A 23 26.07 11.76 -1.40
C ARG A 23 25.16 12.85 -0.87
N GLU A 24 25.75 13.85 -0.23
CA GLU A 24 25.03 15.07 0.13
C GLU A 24 24.46 15.73 -1.14
N LEU A 25 23.22 16.16 -1.05
CA LEU A 25 22.61 16.90 -2.15
C LEU A 25 23.28 18.28 -2.26
N PRO A 26 23.52 18.80 -3.47
CA PRO A 26 24.01 20.14 -3.66
C PRO A 26 23.13 21.17 -2.93
N GLU A 27 23.73 22.27 -2.48
CA GLU A 27 23.01 23.35 -1.82
C GLU A 27 21.83 23.83 -2.69
N GLY A 28 20.68 24.02 -2.07
CA GLY A 28 19.45 24.42 -2.77
C GLY A 28 18.68 23.28 -3.47
N VAL A 29 19.21 22.06 -3.48
CA VAL A 29 18.52 20.89 -4.05
C VAL A 29 17.80 20.11 -2.95
N SER A 30 16.54 19.75 -3.16
CA SER A 30 15.78 18.94 -2.23
C SER A 30 15.02 17.82 -2.94
N ILE A 31 14.89 16.67 -2.28
CA ILE A 31 14.07 15.57 -2.79
C ILE A 31 12.60 15.87 -2.51
N SER A 32 11.82 16.13 -3.56
CA SER A 32 10.38 16.37 -3.42
C SER A 32 9.58 15.08 -3.27
N THR A 33 9.96 14.02 -4.00
CA THR A 33 9.33 12.70 -3.94
C THR A 33 10.25 11.61 -4.47
N MET A 34 10.10 10.41 -3.93
CA MET A 34 10.80 9.20 -4.37
C MET A 34 9.80 8.14 -4.80
N CYS A 35 10.23 7.27 -5.71
CA CYS A 35 9.54 6.05 -6.08
C CYS A 35 10.44 4.86 -5.77
N GLY A 36 9.83 3.76 -5.31
CA GLY A 36 10.53 2.52 -5.03
C GLY A 36 9.89 1.35 -5.77
N LYS A 37 10.65 0.29 -5.95
CA LYS A 37 10.17 -1.02 -6.40
C LYS A 37 10.71 -2.08 -5.45
N CYS A 38 9.89 -3.08 -5.20
CA CYS A 38 10.30 -4.29 -4.50
C CYS A 38 9.43 -5.45 -4.98
N ARG A 39 9.75 -6.66 -4.54
CA ARG A 39 8.98 -7.86 -4.88
C ARG A 39 8.73 -8.67 -3.63
N LEU A 40 7.52 -9.20 -3.50
CA LEU A 40 7.20 -10.23 -2.53
C LEU A 40 7.62 -11.60 -3.08
N GLY A 41 8.01 -12.52 -2.22
CA GLY A 41 8.39 -13.89 -2.59
C GLY A 41 7.23 -14.76 -3.08
N THR A 42 6.03 -14.22 -3.14
CA THR A 42 4.80 -14.95 -3.45
C THR A 42 3.91 -14.18 -4.44
N LYS A 43 3.01 -14.89 -5.12
CA LYS A 43 1.99 -14.26 -5.98
C LYS A 43 0.82 -13.75 -5.13
N LEU A 44 0.12 -12.76 -5.67
CA LEU A 44 -1.01 -12.10 -5.03
C LEU A 44 -2.33 -12.50 -5.68
N TYR A 45 -3.34 -12.75 -4.85
CA TYR A 45 -4.73 -12.93 -5.26
C TYR A 45 -5.43 -11.57 -5.28
N LEU A 46 -5.28 -10.85 -6.40
CA LEU A 46 -5.73 -9.47 -6.52
C LEU A 46 -7.23 -9.30 -6.32
N ASP A 47 -8.05 -10.26 -6.74
CA ASP A 47 -9.49 -10.19 -6.58
C ASP A 47 -9.91 -10.31 -5.11
N ASP A 48 -9.26 -11.18 -4.35
CA ASP A 48 -9.50 -11.30 -2.91
C ASP A 48 -9.02 -10.06 -2.15
N ILE A 49 -7.85 -9.52 -2.51
CA ILE A 49 -7.36 -8.26 -1.96
C ILE A 49 -8.35 -7.12 -2.24
N LYS A 50 -8.87 -7.05 -3.44
CA LYS A 50 -9.83 -6.03 -3.89
C LYS A 50 -11.12 -6.07 -3.07
N GLN A 51 -11.63 -7.27 -2.78
CA GLN A 51 -12.92 -7.45 -2.11
C GLN A 51 -12.78 -7.48 -0.59
N TYR A 52 -11.76 -8.13 -0.05
CA TYR A 52 -11.74 -8.54 1.35
C TYR A 52 -10.59 -7.95 2.18
N LEU A 53 -9.56 -7.34 1.57
CA LEU A 53 -8.46 -6.74 2.34
C LEU A 53 -9.02 -5.76 3.38
N PRO A 54 -8.74 -5.93 4.69
CA PRO A 54 -9.29 -5.06 5.72
C PRO A 54 -8.85 -3.62 5.55
N LEU A 55 -9.78 -2.68 5.72
CA LEU A 55 -9.49 -1.26 5.82
C LEU A 55 -9.47 -0.83 7.28
N SER A 56 -8.52 0.01 7.65
CA SER A 56 -8.43 0.59 8.98
C SER A 56 -7.84 2.01 8.90
N SER A 57 -8.27 2.90 9.80
CA SER A 57 -7.71 4.24 9.92
C SER A 57 -6.21 4.26 10.22
N ASP A 58 -5.67 3.19 10.77
CA ASP A 58 -4.28 3.10 11.21
C ASP A 58 -3.34 2.52 10.14
N ASP A 59 -3.88 1.87 9.11
CA ASP A 59 -3.06 1.20 8.11
C ASP A 59 -3.57 1.41 6.67
N ILE A 60 -4.45 0.54 6.19
CA ILE A 60 -4.93 0.55 4.81
C ILE A 60 -6.20 1.39 4.70
N LEU A 61 -6.08 2.53 4.07
CA LEU A 61 -7.17 3.50 3.94
C LEU A 61 -8.02 3.28 2.71
N THR A 62 -7.42 2.75 1.63
CA THR A 62 -8.12 2.67 0.34
C THR A 62 -7.56 1.55 -0.51
N VAL A 63 -8.44 0.84 -1.18
CA VAL A 63 -8.13 -0.06 -2.31
C VAL A 63 -8.73 0.55 -3.57
N LYS A 64 -7.90 0.70 -4.62
CA LYS A 64 -8.27 1.27 -5.92
C LYS A 64 -8.00 0.28 -7.04
N VAL A 65 -8.89 0.27 -8.02
CA VAL A 65 -8.66 -0.39 -9.30
C VAL A 65 -8.59 0.70 -10.36
N ASN A 66 -7.49 0.79 -11.10
CA ASN A 66 -7.21 1.88 -12.03
C ASN A 66 -7.30 3.26 -11.35
N ARG A 67 -8.20 4.13 -11.79
CA ARG A 67 -8.44 5.47 -11.22
C ARG A 67 -9.60 5.49 -10.23
N ASP A 68 -10.37 4.41 -10.17
CA ASP A 68 -11.57 4.34 -9.36
C ASP A 68 -11.25 3.83 -7.95
N LYS A 69 -11.81 4.48 -6.95
CA LYS A 69 -11.77 4.02 -5.58
C LYS A 69 -12.83 2.95 -5.40
N LEU A 70 -12.40 1.72 -5.24
CA LEU A 70 -13.34 0.62 -5.00
C LEU A 70 -13.84 0.62 -3.56
N ARG A 71 -12.91 0.72 -2.61
CA ARG A 71 -13.20 0.74 -1.17
C ARG A 71 -12.31 1.79 -0.51
N THR A 72 -12.87 2.67 0.34
CA THR A 72 -12.12 3.75 0.97
C THR A 72 -12.75 4.21 2.28
N LEU A 73 -11.90 4.49 3.26
CA LEU A 73 -12.24 5.21 4.49
C LEU A 73 -12.04 6.72 4.34
N ILE A 74 -11.36 7.18 3.28
CA ILE A 74 -11.09 8.60 3.08
C ILE A 74 -12.38 9.28 2.59
N PRO A 75 -12.92 10.26 3.33
CA PRO A 75 -14.11 10.97 2.91
C PRO A 75 -13.90 11.68 1.56
N PRO A 76 -14.96 11.85 0.76
CA PRO A 76 -14.85 12.54 -0.52
C PRO A 76 -14.47 14.00 -0.28
N LYS A 77 -13.44 14.48 -0.96
CA LYS A 77 -13.13 15.92 -0.97
C LYS A 77 -14.24 16.66 -1.71
N ILE A 78 -14.84 17.68 -1.10
CA ILE A 78 -15.79 18.58 -1.75
C ILE A 78 -15.01 19.32 -2.83
N LYS A 79 -15.15 18.89 -4.07
CA LYS A 79 -14.55 19.58 -5.22
C LYS A 79 -15.37 20.83 -5.48
N LYS A 80 -14.80 22.02 -5.28
CA LYS A 80 -15.35 23.25 -5.88
C LYS A 80 -15.49 22.97 -7.37
N ARG A 81 -16.71 23.11 -7.91
CA ARG A 81 -17.05 22.82 -9.32
C ARG A 81 -16.11 23.56 -10.26
N ARG A 82 -15.15 22.87 -10.84
CA ARG A 82 -14.46 23.32 -12.05
C ARG A 82 -15.26 22.77 -13.24
N THR A 83 -15.97 23.65 -13.93
CA THR A 83 -16.74 23.39 -15.13
C THR A 83 -15.84 23.09 -16.34
N LYS A 84 -15.19 21.96 -16.37
CA LYS A 84 -14.64 21.38 -17.61
C LYS A 84 -14.85 19.88 -17.55
N LYS A 85 -15.86 19.39 -18.28
CA LYS A 85 -16.00 17.97 -18.61
C LYS A 85 -14.75 17.54 -19.37
N LYS A 86 -13.77 16.94 -18.66
CA LYS A 86 -12.74 16.17 -19.34
C LYS A 86 -13.42 14.93 -19.90
N LYS A 87 -13.45 14.80 -21.23
CA LYS A 87 -13.80 13.54 -21.91
C LYS A 87 -12.97 12.44 -21.25
N SER A 88 -13.64 11.47 -20.66
CA SER A 88 -12.98 10.28 -20.11
C SER A 88 -12.38 9.51 -21.28
N ILE A 89 -11.08 9.60 -21.44
CA ILE A 89 -10.35 8.64 -22.27
C ILE A 89 -10.61 7.29 -21.61
N LYS A 90 -11.32 6.40 -22.30
CA LYS A 90 -11.51 5.01 -21.88
C LYS A 90 -10.12 4.38 -21.90
N SER A 91 -9.39 4.45 -20.79
CA SER A 91 -8.16 3.69 -20.62
C SER A 91 -8.54 2.25 -20.45
N ASN A 92 -7.95 1.37 -21.24
CA ASN A 92 -8.11 -0.07 -21.05
C ASN A 92 -7.84 -0.43 -19.57
N PRO A 93 -8.73 -1.15 -18.91
CA PRO A 93 -8.54 -1.48 -17.51
C PRO A 93 -7.31 -2.39 -17.35
N PHE A 94 -6.38 -2.00 -16.47
CA PHE A 94 -5.27 -2.87 -16.09
C PHE A 94 -5.77 -3.91 -15.09
N TYR A 95 -6.05 -5.11 -15.56
CA TYR A 95 -6.56 -6.21 -14.71
C TYR A 95 -5.50 -6.79 -13.77
N ASN A 96 -4.21 -6.58 -14.05
CA ASN A 96 -3.10 -7.20 -13.33
C ASN A 96 -2.52 -6.34 -12.22
N GLN A 97 -3.16 -5.22 -11.87
CA GLN A 97 -2.69 -4.35 -10.79
C GLN A 97 -3.84 -3.75 -9.97
N ILE A 98 -3.57 -3.56 -8.70
CA ILE A 98 -4.40 -2.76 -7.79
C ILE A 98 -3.52 -1.76 -7.06
N THR A 99 -4.11 -0.69 -6.56
CA THR A 99 -3.41 0.29 -5.73
C THR A 99 -4.00 0.29 -4.34
N VAL A 100 -3.14 0.07 -3.35
CA VAL A 100 -3.45 0.18 -1.94
C VAL A 100 -2.85 1.47 -1.40
N VAL A 101 -3.66 2.25 -0.69
CA VAL A 101 -3.22 3.50 -0.04
C VAL A 101 -3.05 3.22 1.44
N VAL A 102 -1.83 3.39 1.93
CA VAL A 102 -1.44 3.08 3.31
C VAL A 102 -1.12 4.37 4.06
N ARG A 103 -1.62 4.47 5.28
CA ARG A 103 -1.23 5.50 6.24
C ARG A 103 0.10 5.12 6.87
N VAL A 104 1.06 6.05 6.88
CA VAL A 104 2.40 5.78 7.41
C VAL A 104 2.68 6.51 8.71
N PHE A 105 1.84 7.48 9.08
CA PHE A 105 1.98 8.20 10.33
C PHE A 105 1.42 7.37 11.50
N GLU A 106 2.07 7.48 12.66
CA GLU A 106 1.60 6.89 13.91
C GLU A 106 1.08 8.03 14.79
N GLY A 107 -0.07 7.82 15.43
CA GLY A 107 -0.73 8.80 16.27
C GLY A 107 -2.20 8.98 15.94
N GLU A 108 -2.89 9.80 16.74
CA GLU A 108 -4.29 10.10 16.49
C GLU A 108 -4.47 10.87 15.18
N CYS A 109 -5.45 10.46 14.41
CA CYS A 109 -5.78 11.09 13.14
C CYS A 109 -7.05 11.92 13.30
N THR A 110 -6.92 13.21 13.22
CA THR A 110 -8.06 14.13 13.22
C THR A 110 -8.71 14.23 11.84
N ASN A 111 -7.92 14.11 10.77
CA ASN A 111 -8.43 14.23 9.40
C ASN A 111 -7.65 13.35 8.40
N LEU A 112 -8.27 12.25 7.95
CA LEU A 112 -7.68 11.33 6.98
C LEU A 112 -7.31 11.99 5.63
N ASN A 113 -7.86 13.15 5.30
CA ASN A 113 -7.50 13.83 4.05
C ASN A 113 -6.11 14.46 4.10
N ASP A 114 -5.67 14.92 5.26
CA ASP A 114 -4.42 15.67 5.44
C ASP A 114 -3.25 14.79 5.86
N GLU A 115 -3.54 13.57 6.26
CA GLU A 115 -2.57 12.56 6.65
C GLU A 115 -1.61 12.17 5.52
N LYS A 116 -0.36 11.87 5.90
CA LYS A 116 0.64 11.31 4.97
C LYS A 116 0.28 9.90 4.56
N LYS A 117 0.18 9.70 3.25
CA LYS A 117 -0.23 8.45 2.61
C LYS A 117 0.79 8.02 1.57
N ILE A 118 1.01 6.73 1.49
CA ILE A 118 1.84 6.09 0.48
C ILE A 118 0.95 5.24 -0.42
N ASN A 119 1.20 5.31 -1.72
CA ASN A 119 0.50 4.46 -2.67
C ASN A 119 1.39 3.26 -3.03
N LEU A 120 0.85 2.07 -2.81
CA LEU A 120 1.47 0.80 -3.17
C LEU A 120 0.68 0.21 -4.34
N LYS A 121 1.29 0.11 -5.52
CA LYS A 121 0.73 -0.62 -6.65
C LYS A 121 1.16 -2.06 -6.55
N LEU A 122 0.22 -2.95 -6.42
CA LEU A 122 0.43 -4.38 -6.28
C LEU A 122 0.14 -5.06 -7.61
N PHE A 123 1.03 -5.94 -8.04
CA PHE A 123 0.89 -6.73 -9.25
C PHE A 123 0.72 -8.21 -8.91
N LYS A 124 0.00 -8.94 -9.74
CA LYS A 124 -0.30 -10.37 -9.54
C LYS A 124 0.94 -11.23 -9.27
N ASN A 125 2.08 -10.89 -9.87
CA ASN A 125 3.35 -11.60 -9.70
C ASN A 125 4.11 -11.28 -8.41
N GLY A 126 3.52 -10.51 -7.49
CA GLY A 126 4.15 -10.11 -6.24
C GLY A 126 4.98 -8.82 -6.33
N SER A 127 5.16 -8.23 -7.51
CA SER A 127 5.88 -6.96 -7.63
C SER A 127 5.08 -5.82 -6.99
N ILE A 128 5.78 -4.90 -6.33
CA ILE A 128 5.21 -3.70 -5.71
C ILE A 128 5.93 -2.48 -6.25
N GLN A 129 5.16 -1.47 -6.66
CA GLN A 129 5.67 -0.15 -6.96
C GLN A 129 5.17 0.83 -5.89
N ILE A 130 6.09 1.53 -5.26
CA ILE A 130 5.83 2.49 -4.18
C ILE A 130 5.92 3.89 -4.74
N SER A 131 4.97 4.76 -4.39
CA SER A 131 5.00 6.17 -4.79
C SER A 131 4.50 7.09 -3.69
N GLY A 132 5.01 8.34 -3.72
CA GLY A 132 4.68 9.36 -2.72
C GLY A 132 5.61 9.33 -1.50
N LEU A 133 6.79 8.73 -1.61
CA LEU A 133 7.80 8.71 -0.57
C LEU A 133 8.48 10.08 -0.44
N LYS A 134 8.76 10.48 0.80
CA LYS A 134 9.67 11.57 1.15
C LYS A 134 10.86 11.07 1.98
N LYS A 135 10.70 9.92 2.65
CA LYS A 135 11.72 9.25 3.46
C LYS A 135 11.60 7.75 3.23
N LEU A 136 12.72 7.04 3.25
CA LEU A 136 12.77 5.59 3.12
C LEU A 136 12.02 4.86 4.26
N GLU A 137 12.08 5.42 5.46
CA GLU A 137 11.33 4.94 6.62
C GLU A 137 9.82 4.78 6.33
N TYR A 138 9.24 5.66 5.49
CA TYR A 138 7.83 5.56 5.11
C TYR A 138 7.55 4.35 4.21
N ALA A 139 8.53 3.95 3.39
CA ALA A 139 8.42 2.72 2.60
C ALA A 139 8.36 1.50 3.52
N ASN A 140 9.30 1.41 4.47
CA ASN A 140 9.36 0.32 5.43
C ASN A 140 8.05 0.20 6.22
N ARG A 141 7.56 1.29 6.79
CA ARG A 141 6.28 1.31 7.52
C ARG A 141 5.10 0.88 6.65
N ALA A 142 5.02 1.37 5.42
CA ALA A 142 3.93 1.02 4.51
C ALA A 142 3.97 -0.46 4.11
N LEU A 143 5.16 -0.99 3.83
CA LEU A 143 5.36 -2.39 3.46
C LEU A 143 5.06 -3.34 4.63
N ASN A 144 5.54 -3.02 5.84
CA ASN A 144 5.24 -3.80 7.03
C ASN A 144 3.73 -3.91 7.28
N LYS A 145 3.02 -2.77 7.20
CA LYS A 145 1.55 -2.74 7.33
C LYS A 145 0.86 -3.57 6.26
N LEU A 146 1.31 -3.46 5.01
CA LEU A 146 0.77 -4.25 3.92
C LEU A 146 1.00 -5.75 4.14
N VAL A 147 2.24 -6.16 4.39
CA VAL A 147 2.60 -7.58 4.58
C VAL A 147 1.84 -8.19 5.74
N TYR A 148 1.74 -7.49 6.86
CA TYR A 148 0.92 -7.94 7.98
C TYR A 148 -0.53 -8.21 7.58
N ARG A 149 -1.14 -7.34 6.75
CA ARG A 149 -2.50 -7.55 6.27
C ARG A 149 -2.61 -8.67 5.25
N LEU A 150 -1.60 -8.84 4.40
CA LEU A 150 -1.56 -9.92 3.42
C LEU A 150 -1.33 -11.30 4.05
N SER A 151 -0.66 -11.36 5.20
CA SER A 151 -0.44 -12.63 5.94
C SER A 151 -1.69 -13.13 6.65
N GLN A 152 -2.71 -12.28 6.81
CA GLN A 152 -3.95 -12.67 7.47
C GLN A 152 -4.83 -13.51 6.55
N ILE A 153 -5.35 -14.62 7.10
CA ILE A 153 -6.37 -15.43 6.46
C ILE A 153 -7.72 -14.95 6.95
N LYS A 154 -8.68 -14.82 6.05
CA LYS A 154 -10.06 -14.47 6.35
C LYS A 154 -10.98 -15.66 6.15
N ALA A 155 -12.01 -15.75 6.95
CA ALA A 155 -13.11 -16.70 6.73
C ALA A 155 -14.31 -15.94 6.16
N LYS A 156 -14.93 -16.52 5.14
CA LYS A 156 -16.20 -16.07 4.58
C LYS A 156 -17.24 -17.17 4.79
N LEU A 157 -18.38 -16.81 5.34
CA LEU A 157 -19.51 -17.72 5.41
C LEU A 157 -20.31 -17.63 4.11
N ASN A 158 -20.40 -18.72 3.39
CA ASN A 158 -21.15 -18.83 2.16
C ASN A 158 -22.07 -20.08 2.26
N ASP A 159 -23.39 -19.87 2.22
CA ASP A 159 -24.41 -20.93 2.27
C ASP A 159 -24.11 -22.05 3.30
N SER A 160 -23.80 -21.66 4.54
CA SER A 160 -23.45 -22.55 5.67
C SER A 160 -22.07 -23.23 5.55
N LYS A 161 -21.25 -22.88 4.56
CA LYS A 161 -19.84 -23.31 4.46
C LYS A 161 -18.90 -22.16 4.77
N ILE A 162 -17.83 -22.48 5.48
CA ILE A 162 -16.75 -21.52 5.73
C ILE A 162 -15.73 -21.67 4.60
N GLU A 163 -15.56 -20.61 3.82
CA GLU A 163 -14.51 -20.50 2.81
C GLU A 163 -13.33 -19.69 3.36
N GLU A 164 -12.14 -20.23 3.21
CA GLU A 164 -10.92 -19.55 3.58
C GLU A 164 -10.50 -18.59 2.46
N ILE A 165 -10.31 -17.32 2.80
CA ILE A 165 -9.84 -16.28 1.86
C ILE A 165 -8.39 -15.97 2.17
N LYS A 166 -7.51 -16.22 1.20
CA LYS A 166 -6.09 -15.90 1.24
C LYS A 166 -5.79 -14.75 0.29
N PHE A 167 -4.86 -13.90 0.68
CA PHE A 167 -4.43 -12.77 -0.16
C PHE A 167 -3.19 -13.09 -0.98
N VAL A 168 -2.47 -14.14 -0.60
CA VAL A 168 -1.22 -14.60 -1.22
C VAL A 168 -1.25 -16.10 -1.46
N GLU A 169 -0.48 -16.56 -2.45
CA GLU A 169 -0.37 -17.99 -2.80
C GLU A 169 0.31 -18.76 -1.66
N ASP A 170 1.40 -18.23 -1.13
CA ASP A 170 2.15 -18.82 -0.01
C ASP A 170 2.51 -17.75 1.03
N THR A 171 1.96 -17.91 2.23
CA THR A 171 2.23 -17.00 3.36
C THR A 171 3.63 -17.19 3.94
N ASN A 172 4.23 -18.38 3.81
CA ASN A 172 5.57 -18.64 4.35
C ASN A 172 6.66 -17.98 3.50
N SER A 173 6.40 -17.80 2.20
CA SER A 173 7.28 -17.10 1.27
C SER A 173 7.02 -15.60 1.20
N LEU A 174 6.18 -15.07 2.08
CA LEU A 174 5.83 -13.66 2.12
C LEU A 174 6.98 -12.85 2.72
N GLY A 175 7.90 -12.44 1.88
CA GLY A 175 9.04 -11.57 2.19
C GLY A 175 9.18 -10.46 1.16
N ILE A 176 10.16 -9.57 1.35
CA ILE A 176 10.48 -8.51 0.40
C ILE A 176 11.86 -8.80 -0.18
N PHE A 177 11.92 -8.86 -1.49
CA PHE A 177 13.13 -9.08 -2.27
C PHE A 177 13.33 -7.91 -3.23
N ASP A 178 14.59 -7.57 -3.48
CA ASP A 178 15.00 -6.52 -4.42
C ASP A 178 14.89 -6.97 -5.89
#